data_37dd65f6d8d25f4bfdb7a326c90cf3ef
#
_entry.id   37dd65f6d8d25f4bfdb7a326c90cf3ef
#
_cell.length_a   1.000
_cell.length_b   1.000
_cell.length_c   1.000
_cell.angle_alpha   90.00
_cell.angle_beta   90.00
_cell.angle_gamma   90.00
#
_symmetry.space_group_name_H-M   'P 1'
#
loop_
_entity.id
_entity.type
_entity.pdbx_description
1 polymer ?
#
loop_
_entity_poly.entity_id
_entity_poly.type
_entity_poly.pdbx_seq_one_letter_code
_entity_poly.pdbx_strand_id
1 'polypeptide(L)'
;MTELACASIVERADPERFTALMAAPIADRPALAVLYAFNAELARAPWASKEAMIAEMRLQWWRDVIAAEALGPTAPHEVASPLGKLIRTRALPLAVLDGMATARQWDIYRDPHADEAALWAYLDATGGALMWLAVKATGGSDDLEPAARAAGSAAALANYLRAVPKLEDLGRIPLIDGTPSGVAALARQGLARLDGARNARLPRGALLAAYLARPVLQLAAQNPALVAQGELVVPEFRRRGRLLWQALTGRF
;
A
#
# COMPACT_ATOMS: atom_id res chain seq x y z
N MET A 1 -0.98 -23.50 -7.78
CA MET A 1 -0.54 -22.72 -8.97
C MET A 1 -0.87 -21.23 -8.90
N THR A 2 -2.03 -20.84 -8.37
CA THR A 2 -2.49 -19.43 -8.31
C THR A 2 -1.69 -18.53 -7.36
N GLU A 3 -1.20 -19.04 -6.23
CA GLU A 3 -0.41 -18.26 -5.25
C GLU A 3 1.00 -17.90 -5.78
N LEU A 4 1.60 -18.79 -6.58
CA LEU A 4 2.87 -18.53 -7.26
C LEU A 4 2.69 -17.43 -8.34
N ALA A 5 1.56 -17.42 -9.06
CA ALA A 5 1.26 -16.37 -10.02
C ALA A 5 1.13 -15.00 -9.32
N CYS A 6 0.42 -14.94 -8.20
CA CYS A 6 0.33 -13.71 -7.39
C CYS A 6 1.71 -13.23 -6.91
N ALA A 7 2.56 -14.12 -6.40
CA ALA A 7 3.91 -13.76 -5.97
C ALA A 7 4.75 -13.21 -7.14
N SER A 8 4.66 -13.79 -8.33
CA SER A 8 5.35 -13.30 -9.53
C SER A 8 4.83 -11.93 -10.00
N ILE A 9 3.54 -11.64 -9.81
CA ILE A 9 2.99 -10.30 -10.09
C ILE A 9 3.60 -9.28 -9.14
N VAL A 10 3.66 -9.61 -7.83
CA VAL A 10 4.25 -8.72 -6.81
C VAL A 10 5.74 -8.48 -7.10
N GLU A 11 6.51 -9.52 -7.46
CA GLU A 11 7.92 -9.41 -7.79
C GLU A 11 8.19 -8.41 -8.92
N ARG A 12 7.39 -8.46 -9.98
CA ARG A 12 7.52 -7.55 -11.12
C ARG A 12 7.04 -6.13 -10.84
N ALA A 13 5.96 -5.98 -10.06
CA ALA A 13 5.31 -4.69 -9.82
C ALA A 13 5.94 -3.91 -8.66
N ASP A 14 6.38 -4.58 -7.61
CA ASP A 14 6.92 -3.99 -6.38
C ASP A 14 7.99 -4.92 -5.76
N PRO A 15 9.25 -4.89 -6.28
CA PRO A 15 10.32 -5.74 -5.78
C PRO A 15 10.65 -5.55 -4.29
N GLU A 16 10.42 -4.35 -3.75
CA GLU A 16 10.62 -4.07 -2.32
C GLU A 16 9.58 -4.81 -1.48
N ARG A 17 8.33 -4.77 -1.90
CA ARG A 17 7.23 -5.50 -1.25
C ARG A 17 7.39 -7.01 -1.41
N PHE A 18 7.89 -7.47 -2.57
CA PHE A 18 8.24 -8.88 -2.76
C PHE A 18 9.33 -9.34 -1.79
N THR A 19 10.36 -8.52 -1.59
CA THR A 19 11.42 -8.82 -0.60
C THR A 19 10.84 -8.92 0.82
N ALA A 20 9.92 -8.04 1.19
CA ALA A 20 9.20 -8.11 2.47
C ALA A 20 8.32 -9.36 2.57
N LEU A 21 7.61 -9.72 1.49
CA LEU A 21 6.82 -10.95 1.40
C LEU A 21 7.67 -12.19 1.63
N MET A 22 8.86 -12.26 1.01
CA MET A 22 9.78 -13.41 1.17
C MET A 22 10.42 -13.48 2.55
N ALA A 23 10.48 -12.37 3.30
CA ALA A 23 10.93 -12.34 4.69
C ALA A 23 9.80 -12.67 5.69
N ALA A 24 8.54 -12.68 5.25
CA ALA A 24 7.39 -13.01 6.09
C ALA A 24 7.39 -14.49 6.52
N PRO A 25 6.71 -14.85 7.63
CA PRO A 25 6.48 -16.24 8.00
C PRO A 25 5.87 -17.03 6.83
N ILE A 26 6.34 -18.26 6.63
CA ILE A 26 5.92 -19.08 5.47
C ILE A 26 4.40 -19.24 5.40
N ALA A 27 3.74 -19.39 6.55
CA ALA A 27 2.28 -19.54 6.62
C ALA A 27 1.51 -18.29 6.18
N ASP A 28 2.11 -17.10 6.27
CA ASP A 28 1.48 -15.83 5.93
C ASP A 28 1.61 -15.49 4.43
N ARG A 29 2.68 -16.00 3.78
CA ARG A 29 3.05 -15.63 2.40
C ARG A 29 1.93 -15.82 1.39
N PRO A 30 1.17 -16.93 1.38
CA PRO A 30 0.10 -17.12 0.40
C PRO A 30 -0.96 -16.01 0.45
N ALA A 31 -1.45 -15.67 1.65
CA ALA A 31 -2.45 -14.64 1.84
C ALA A 31 -1.92 -13.24 1.47
N LEU A 32 -0.69 -12.94 1.89
CA LEU A 32 -0.03 -11.66 1.58
C LEU A 32 0.25 -11.51 0.08
N ALA A 33 0.69 -12.57 -0.60
CA ALA A 33 0.93 -12.55 -2.05
C ALA A 33 -0.35 -12.19 -2.82
N VAL A 34 -1.49 -12.76 -2.44
CA VAL A 34 -2.79 -12.47 -3.05
C VAL A 34 -3.19 -11.00 -2.85
N LEU A 35 -3.11 -10.49 -1.62
CA LEU A 35 -3.45 -9.09 -1.33
C LEU A 35 -2.52 -8.10 -2.03
N TYR A 36 -1.23 -8.40 -2.08
CA TYR A 36 -0.26 -7.52 -2.72
C TYR A 36 -0.39 -7.55 -4.25
N ALA A 37 -0.72 -8.71 -4.84
CA ALA A 37 -1.04 -8.81 -6.27
C ALA A 37 -2.33 -8.02 -6.60
N PHE A 38 -3.38 -8.14 -5.79
CA PHE A 38 -4.58 -7.33 -5.92
C PHE A 38 -4.27 -5.82 -5.88
N ASN A 39 -3.50 -5.38 -4.89
CA ASN A 39 -3.08 -3.98 -4.81
C ASN A 39 -2.26 -3.54 -6.03
N ALA A 40 -1.39 -4.40 -6.56
CA ALA A 40 -0.61 -4.11 -7.77
C ALA A 40 -1.52 -3.93 -8.99
N GLU A 41 -2.54 -4.78 -9.15
CA GLU A 41 -3.54 -4.65 -10.22
C GLU A 41 -4.34 -3.35 -10.09
N LEU A 42 -4.81 -2.99 -8.89
CA LEU A 42 -5.49 -1.71 -8.66
C LEU A 42 -4.58 -0.52 -8.96
N ALA A 43 -3.32 -0.56 -8.52
CA ALA A 43 -2.36 0.51 -8.75
C ALA A 43 -2.01 0.67 -10.23
N ARG A 44 -2.04 -0.42 -11.02
CA ARG A 44 -1.76 -0.41 -12.45
C ARG A 44 -2.94 0.06 -13.30
N ALA A 45 -4.17 -0.18 -12.85
CA ALA A 45 -5.38 0.06 -13.64
C ALA A 45 -5.48 1.48 -14.21
N PRO A 46 -5.21 2.57 -13.44
CA PRO A 46 -5.25 3.94 -13.95
C PRO A 46 -4.22 4.26 -15.04
N TRP A 47 -3.11 3.52 -15.07
CA TRP A 47 -1.97 3.77 -15.98
C TRP A 47 -1.95 2.86 -17.20
N ALA A 48 -2.85 1.89 -17.26
CA ALA A 48 -2.87 0.87 -18.32
C ALA A 48 -3.42 1.37 -19.66
N SER A 49 -4.03 2.56 -19.69
CA SER A 49 -4.51 3.23 -20.89
C SER A 49 -4.40 4.75 -20.73
N LYS A 50 -4.29 5.46 -21.87
CA LYS A 50 -4.40 6.93 -21.91
C LYS A 50 -5.87 7.39 -21.87
N GLU A 51 -6.81 6.50 -22.10
CA GLU A 51 -8.24 6.77 -22.10
C GLU A 51 -8.81 6.54 -20.69
N ALA A 52 -9.29 7.61 -20.05
CA ALA A 52 -9.85 7.57 -18.71
C ALA A 52 -10.96 6.52 -18.55
N MET A 53 -11.84 6.40 -19.54
CA MET A 53 -12.94 5.43 -19.54
C MET A 53 -12.44 3.98 -19.42
N ILE A 54 -11.35 3.63 -20.10
CA ILE A 54 -10.77 2.26 -20.00
C ILE A 54 -10.21 2.00 -18.59
N ALA A 55 -9.58 3.02 -18.00
CA ALA A 55 -9.08 2.93 -16.63
C ALA A 55 -10.23 2.78 -15.62
N GLU A 56 -11.30 3.56 -15.78
CA GLU A 56 -12.52 3.44 -14.95
C GLU A 56 -13.17 2.06 -15.08
N MET A 57 -13.32 1.54 -16.32
CA MET A 57 -13.87 0.20 -16.54
C MET A 57 -13.06 -0.89 -15.84
N ARG A 58 -11.72 -0.75 -15.80
CA ARG A 58 -10.85 -1.70 -15.09
C ARG A 58 -11.04 -1.65 -13.58
N LEU A 59 -11.15 -0.46 -13.00
CA LEU A 59 -11.44 -0.31 -11.57
C LEU A 59 -12.85 -0.80 -11.24
N GLN A 60 -13.83 -0.50 -12.10
CA GLN A 60 -15.21 -1.00 -11.95
C GLN A 60 -15.24 -2.53 -12.01
N TRP A 61 -14.52 -3.16 -12.94
CA TRP A 61 -14.43 -4.61 -13.00
C TRP A 61 -13.93 -5.22 -11.67
N TRP A 62 -12.93 -4.61 -11.02
CA TRP A 62 -12.48 -5.07 -9.71
C TRP A 62 -13.55 -4.91 -8.62
N ARG A 63 -14.32 -3.83 -8.66
CA ARG A 63 -15.44 -3.61 -7.74
C ARG A 63 -16.54 -4.66 -7.94
N ASP A 64 -16.84 -4.96 -9.19
CA ASP A 64 -17.83 -6.00 -9.53
C ASP A 64 -17.36 -7.40 -9.08
N VAL A 65 -16.07 -7.72 -9.24
CA VAL A 65 -15.46 -8.94 -8.71
C VAL A 65 -15.62 -9.02 -7.19
N ILE A 66 -15.29 -7.94 -6.46
CA ILE A 66 -15.42 -7.90 -5.00
C ILE A 66 -16.87 -8.09 -4.58
N ALA A 67 -17.82 -7.41 -5.23
CA ALA A 67 -19.24 -7.53 -4.94
C ALA A 67 -19.79 -8.94 -5.24
N ALA A 68 -19.34 -9.56 -6.33
CA ALA A 68 -19.76 -10.91 -6.72
C ALA A 68 -19.29 -11.99 -5.73
N GLU A 69 -18.19 -11.80 -5.04
CA GLU A 69 -17.69 -12.74 -4.02
C GLU A 69 -18.64 -12.91 -2.82
N ALA A 70 -19.53 -11.94 -2.60
CA ALA A 70 -20.62 -12.09 -1.64
C ALA A 70 -21.70 -13.10 -2.12
N LEU A 71 -21.80 -13.35 -3.43
CA LEU A 71 -22.79 -14.23 -4.06
C LEU A 71 -22.23 -15.61 -4.43
N GLY A 72 -20.90 -15.77 -4.46
CA GLY A 72 -20.23 -17.03 -4.79
C GLY A 72 -18.98 -16.88 -5.65
N PRO A 73 -18.35 -17.99 -6.09
CA PRO A 73 -17.09 -17.96 -6.84
C PRO A 73 -17.24 -17.23 -8.18
N THR A 74 -16.27 -16.34 -8.48
CA THR A 74 -16.18 -15.60 -9.73
C THR A 74 -15.51 -16.39 -10.86
N ALA A 75 -15.49 -15.82 -12.07
CA ALA A 75 -14.82 -16.40 -13.24
C ALA A 75 -13.31 -16.59 -12.99
N PRO A 76 -12.68 -17.59 -13.63
CA PRO A 76 -11.25 -17.86 -13.45
C PRO A 76 -10.37 -16.66 -13.83
N HIS A 77 -9.60 -16.17 -12.86
CA HIS A 77 -8.62 -15.11 -13.04
C HIS A 77 -7.47 -15.31 -12.06
N GLU A 78 -6.23 -15.05 -12.48
CA GLU A 78 -5.03 -15.37 -11.70
C GLU A 78 -4.95 -14.68 -10.33
N VAL A 79 -5.60 -13.51 -10.16
CA VAL A 79 -5.67 -12.77 -8.89
C VAL A 79 -7.07 -12.81 -8.29
N ALA A 80 -8.15 -12.64 -9.08
CA ALA A 80 -9.52 -12.57 -8.55
C ALA A 80 -9.94 -13.88 -7.88
N SER A 81 -9.66 -15.04 -8.50
CA SER A 81 -10.04 -16.34 -7.92
C SER A 81 -9.40 -16.61 -6.56
N PRO A 82 -8.05 -16.42 -6.36
CA PRO A 82 -7.46 -16.56 -5.03
C PRO A 82 -7.89 -15.46 -4.07
N LEU A 83 -8.17 -14.23 -4.55
CA LEU A 83 -8.70 -13.15 -3.71
C LEU A 83 -10.07 -13.52 -3.14
N GLY A 84 -10.99 -14.02 -3.98
CA GLY A 84 -12.31 -14.45 -3.53
C GLY A 84 -12.24 -15.57 -2.50
N LYS A 85 -11.35 -16.56 -2.70
CA LYS A 85 -11.08 -17.58 -1.70
C LYS A 85 -10.60 -16.95 -0.38
N LEU A 86 -9.68 -16.00 -0.44
CA LEU A 86 -9.13 -15.33 0.73
C LEU A 86 -10.20 -14.50 1.46
N ILE A 87 -11.05 -13.77 0.73
CA ILE A 87 -12.19 -13.03 1.28
C ILE A 87 -13.06 -13.95 2.12
N ARG A 88 -13.47 -15.08 1.60
CA ARG A 88 -14.36 -16.04 2.29
C ARG A 88 -13.68 -16.72 3.47
N THR A 89 -12.40 -17.12 3.32
CA THR A 89 -11.70 -17.88 4.37
C THR A 89 -11.21 -17.03 5.53
N ARG A 90 -10.99 -15.73 5.30
CA ARG A 90 -10.51 -14.78 6.30
C ARG A 90 -11.54 -13.71 6.67
N ALA A 91 -12.77 -13.83 6.15
CA ALA A 91 -13.84 -12.86 6.37
C ALA A 91 -13.36 -11.41 6.13
N LEU A 92 -12.68 -11.18 4.99
CA LEU A 92 -12.17 -9.84 4.70
C LEU A 92 -13.33 -8.88 4.41
N PRO A 93 -13.29 -7.64 4.93
CA PRO A 93 -14.37 -6.67 4.78
C PRO A 93 -14.45 -6.17 3.33
N LEU A 94 -15.53 -6.51 2.62
CA LEU A 94 -15.76 -6.13 1.22
C LEU A 94 -15.72 -4.61 1.01
N ALA A 95 -16.28 -3.84 1.95
CA ALA A 95 -16.27 -2.38 1.88
C ALA A 95 -14.86 -1.78 1.87
N VAL A 96 -13.89 -2.41 2.56
CA VAL A 96 -12.49 -1.96 2.57
C VAL A 96 -11.83 -2.26 1.23
N LEU A 97 -12.07 -3.45 0.66
CA LEU A 97 -11.57 -3.82 -0.66
C LEU A 97 -12.13 -2.93 -1.78
N ASP A 98 -13.45 -2.67 -1.76
CA ASP A 98 -14.12 -1.75 -2.70
C ASP A 98 -13.59 -0.32 -2.56
N GLY A 99 -13.40 0.14 -1.32
CA GLY A 99 -12.81 1.44 -1.02
C GLY A 99 -11.41 1.62 -1.60
N MET A 100 -10.59 0.57 -1.62
CA MET A 100 -9.28 0.61 -2.28
C MET A 100 -9.40 0.85 -3.78
N ALA A 101 -10.32 0.17 -4.46
CA ALA A 101 -10.56 0.37 -5.90
C ALA A 101 -11.11 1.78 -6.19
N THR A 102 -12.06 2.24 -5.37
CA THR A 102 -12.64 3.58 -5.48
C THR A 102 -11.60 4.69 -5.29
N ALA A 103 -10.71 4.57 -4.31
CA ALA A 103 -9.66 5.54 -4.06
C ALA A 103 -8.72 5.70 -5.27
N ARG A 104 -8.50 4.64 -6.06
CA ARG A 104 -7.67 4.67 -7.26
C ARG A 104 -8.27 5.45 -8.43
N GLN A 105 -9.54 5.86 -8.35
CA GLN A 105 -10.13 6.78 -9.34
C GLN A 105 -9.40 8.12 -9.36
N TRP A 106 -8.87 8.58 -8.23
CA TRP A 106 -8.02 9.79 -8.19
C TRP A 106 -6.79 9.66 -9.11
N ASP A 107 -6.23 8.47 -9.26
CA ASP A 107 -5.07 8.23 -10.13
C ASP A 107 -5.40 8.32 -11.63
N ILE A 108 -6.67 8.33 -12.02
CA ILE A 108 -7.10 8.48 -13.42
C ILE A 108 -7.02 9.94 -13.85
N TYR A 109 -7.48 10.85 -13.00
CA TYR A 109 -7.56 12.27 -13.26
C TYR A 109 -6.33 13.00 -12.74
N ARG A 110 -6.11 14.23 -13.23
CA ARG A 110 -4.93 15.03 -12.86
C ARG A 110 -5.22 16.06 -11.79
N ASP A 111 -6.42 16.02 -11.21
CA ASP A 111 -6.81 16.97 -10.19
C ASP A 111 -5.93 16.80 -8.93
N PRO A 112 -5.46 17.91 -8.32
CA PRO A 112 -4.76 17.84 -7.06
C PRO A 112 -5.70 17.37 -5.95
N HIS A 113 -5.13 16.88 -4.84
CA HIS A 113 -5.93 16.72 -3.63
C HIS A 113 -6.46 18.07 -3.18
N ALA A 114 -7.72 18.11 -2.72
CA ALA A 114 -8.36 19.36 -2.31
C ALA A 114 -7.66 20.03 -1.12
N ASP A 115 -7.16 19.19 -0.20
CA ASP A 115 -6.45 19.60 1.01
C ASP A 115 -5.62 18.43 1.56
N GLU A 116 -4.93 18.65 2.67
CA GLU A 116 -4.11 17.63 3.32
C GLU A 116 -4.97 16.48 3.88
N ALA A 117 -6.20 16.76 4.31
CA ALA A 117 -7.12 15.72 4.80
C ALA A 117 -7.51 14.77 3.66
N ALA A 118 -7.76 15.29 2.45
CA ALA A 118 -8.02 14.49 1.26
C ALA A 118 -6.83 13.60 0.87
N LEU A 119 -5.59 14.12 0.97
CA LEU A 119 -4.39 13.32 0.77
C LEU A 119 -4.30 12.18 1.79
N TRP A 120 -4.51 12.47 3.07
CA TRP A 120 -4.50 11.43 4.11
C TRP A 120 -5.61 10.40 3.93
N ALA A 121 -6.81 10.83 3.51
CA ALA A 121 -7.91 9.91 3.19
C ALA A 121 -7.53 8.96 2.04
N TYR A 122 -6.88 9.46 0.99
CA TYR A 122 -6.37 8.64 -0.11
C TYR A 122 -5.29 7.64 0.37
N LEU A 123 -4.33 8.09 1.19
CA LEU A 123 -3.28 7.23 1.74
C LEU A 123 -3.86 6.16 2.67
N ASP A 124 -4.89 6.50 3.45
CA ASP A 124 -5.60 5.55 4.30
C ASP A 124 -6.41 4.54 3.48
N ALA A 125 -7.17 5.01 2.51
CA ALA A 125 -7.98 4.14 1.66
C ALA A 125 -7.14 3.20 0.78
N THR A 126 -5.87 3.53 0.51
CA THR A 126 -4.95 2.68 -0.27
C THR A 126 -4.00 1.87 0.61
N GLY A 127 -3.01 2.49 1.23
CA GLY A 127 -2.00 1.80 2.02
C GLY A 127 -2.47 1.42 3.42
N GLY A 128 -3.28 2.27 4.06
CA GLY A 128 -3.92 1.97 5.35
C GLY A 128 -4.82 0.75 5.25
N ALA A 129 -5.72 0.75 4.26
CA ALA A 129 -6.61 -0.38 3.97
C ALA A 129 -5.84 -1.66 3.65
N LEU A 130 -4.79 -1.57 2.80
CA LEU A 130 -3.97 -2.73 2.47
C LEU A 130 -3.29 -3.34 3.71
N MET A 131 -2.74 -2.52 4.59
CA MET A 131 -2.11 -2.99 5.84
C MET A 131 -3.15 -3.64 6.75
N TRP A 132 -4.33 -3.05 6.89
CA TRP A 132 -5.42 -3.64 7.65
C TRP A 132 -5.85 -5.00 7.10
N LEU A 133 -6.07 -5.11 5.80
CA LEU A 133 -6.39 -6.39 5.15
C LEU A 133 -5.27 -7.42 5.34
N ALA A 134 -4.01 -7.01 5.30
CA ALA A 134 -2.88 -7.90 5.57
C ALA A 134 -2.87 -8.39 7.03
N VAL A 135 -3.18 -7.52 7.99
CA VAL A 135 -3.34 -7.89 9.40
C VAL A 135 -4.48 -8.91 9.57
N LYS A 136 -5.65 -8.66 8.98
CA LYS A 136 -6.77 -9.61 9.01
C LYS A 136 -6.42 -10.95 8.37
N ALA A 137 -5.79 -10.93 7.21
CA ALA A 137 -5.43 -12.14 6.48
C ALA A 137 -4.39 -13.01 7.22
N THR A 138 -3.57 -12.40 8.07
CA THR A 138 -2.56 -13.08 8.90
C THR A 138 -3.02 -13.36 10.34
N GLY A 139 -4.33 -13.22 10.60
CA GLY A 139 -4.94 -13.63 11.88
C GLY A 139 -4.98 -12.54 12.96
N GLY A 140 -4.76 -11.27 12.61
CA GLY A 140 -4.93 -10.15 13.52
C GLY A 140 -6.40 -9.90 13.87
N SER A 141 -6.65 -9.45 15.10
CA SER A 141 -7.98 -9.09 15.61
C SER A 141 -8.42 -7.70 15.16
N ASP A 142 -9.72 -7.42 15.25
CA ASP A 142 -10.32 -6.19 14.72
C ASP A 142 -9.90 -4.92 15.49
N ASP A 143 -9.54 -5.03 16.74
CA ASP A 143 -9.01 -3.94 17.58
C ASP A 143 -7.66 -3.39 17.05
N LEU A 144 -6.97 -4.13 16.19
CA LEU A 144 -5.72 -3.71 15.55
C LEU A 144 -5.94 -2.78 14.34
N GLU A 145 -7.17 -2.62 13.85
CA GLU A 145 -7.46 -1.80 12.66
C GLU A 145 -6.88 -0.38 12.72
N PRO A 146 -7.09 0.40 13.81
CA PRO A 146 -6.56 1.76 13.86
C PRO A 146 -5.04 1.83 13.74
N ALA A 147 -4.32 0.92 14.40
CA ALA A 147 -2.87 0.85 14.35
C ALA A 147 -2.36 0.36 12.98
N ALA A 148 -3.04 -0.64 12.39
CA ALA A 148 -2.73 -1.13 11.06
C ALA A 148 -2.89 -0.04 10.00
N ARG A 149 -4.01 0.70 10.04
CA ARG A 149 -4.25 1.83 9.13
C ARG A 149 -3.23 2.94 9.31
N ALA A 150 -2.89 3.30 10.54
CA ALA A 150 -1.88 4.32 10.81
C ALA A 150 -0.51 3.92 10.24
N ALA A 151 -0.09 2.67 10.45
CA ALA A 151 1.16 2.15 9.90
C ALA A 151 1.15 2.07 8.37
N GLY A 152 0.03 1.60 7.80
CA GLY A 152 -0.16 1.49 6.36
C GLY A 152 -0.21 2.83 5.64
N SER A 153 -0.91 3.82 6.20
CA SER A 153 -0.97 5.18 5.65
C SER A 153 0.40 5.86 5.69
N ALA A 154 1.17 5.66 6.75
CA ALA A 154 2.53 6.18 6.84
C ALA A 154 3.48 5.50 5.83
N ALA A 155 3.34 4.19 5.60
CA ALA A 155 4.09 3.48 4.56
C ALA A 155 3.68 3.95 3.15
N ALA A 156 2.38 4.21 2.94
CA ALA A 156 1.88 4.79 1.70
C ALA A 156 2.45 6.19 1.46
N LEU A 157 2.50 7.04 2.49
CA LEU A 157 3.12 8.36 2.40
C LEU A 157 4.60 8.26 2.01
N ALA A 158 5.36 7.34 2.62
CA ALA A 158 6.77 7.15 2.27
C ALA A 158 6.95 6.81 0.77
N ASN A 159 6.11 5.92 0.24
CA ASN A 159 6.12 5.57 -1.18
C ASN A 159 5.62 6.73 -2.06
N TYR A 160 4.61 7.47 -1.61
CA TYR A 160 4.06 8.62 -2.31
C TYR A 160 5.10 9.73 -2.48
N LEU A 161 5.83 10.08 -1.41
CA LEU A 161 6.91 11.07 -1.47
C LEU A 161 8.03 10.65 -2.44
N ARG A 162 8.34 9.38 -2.55
CA ARG A 162 9.29 8.85 -3.56
C ARG A 162 8.76 8.94 -4.98
N ALA A 163 7.44 8.92 -5.15
CA ALA A 163 6.80 9.00 -6.45
C ALA A 163 6.55 10.44 -6.93
N VAL A 164 6.70 11.45 -6.07
CA VAL A 164 6.44 12.87 -6.38
C VAL A 164 7.06 13.31 -7.70
N PRO A 165 8.38 13.13 -7.97
CA PRO A 165 8.97 13.62 -9.22
C PRO A 165 8.32 13.01 -10.45
N LYS A 166 8.05 11.69 -10.39
CA LYS A 166 7.39 10.99 -11.51
C LYS A 166 5.94 11.46 -11.72
N LEU A 167 5.24 11.80 -10.65
CA LEU A 167 3.88 12.34 -10.75
C LEU A 167 3.89 13.74 -11.36
N GLU A 168 4.87 14.58 -10.99
CA GLU A 168 5.09 15.91 -11.57
C GLU A 168 5.46 15.83 -13.05
N ASP A 169 6.33 14.91 -13.46
CA ASP A 169 6.67 14.64 -14.86
C ASP A 169 5.43 14.23 -15.69
N LEU A 170 4.44 13.61 -15.05
CA LEU A 170 3.15 13.27 -15.68
C LEU A 170 2.15 14.43 -15.66
N GLY A 171 2.57 15.62 -15.20
CA GLY A 171 1.75 16.83 -15.16
C GLY A 171 0.74 16.85 -14.01
N ARG A 172 1.04 16.17 -12.89
CA ARG A 172 0.22 16.20 -11.67
C ARG A 172 0.77 17.20 -10.66
N ILE A 173 -0.09 17.59 -9.73
CA ILE A 173 0.27 18.37 -8.54
C ILE A 173 0.06 17.44 -7.32
N PRO A 174 1.10 16.65 -6.94
CA PRO A 174 0.93 15.61 -5.93
C PRO A 174 0.85 16.15 -4.50
N LEU A 175 1.45 17.31 -4.21
CA LEU A 175 1.53 17.87 -2.86
C LEU A 175 0.71 19.15 -2.74
N ILE A 176 0.04 19.32 -1.60
CA ILE A 176 -0.69 20.56 -1.24
C ILE A 176 0.30 21.68 -1.00
N ASP A 177 1.36 21.39 -0.24
CA ASP A 177 2.49 22.27 -0.02
C ASP A 177 3.79 21.54 -0.40
N GLY A 178 4.28 21.81 -1.62
CA GLY A 178 5.54 21.26 -2.15
C GLY A 178 6.78 21.99 -1.65
N THR A 179 6.66 22.98 -0.78
CA THR A 179 7.84 23.64 -0.18
C THR A 179 8.62 22.67 0.71
N PRO A 180 9.93 22.91 0.92
CA PRO A 180 10.71 22.07 1.84
C PRO A 180 10.13 22.01 3.25
N SER A 181 9.51 23.08 3.75
CA SER A 181 8.83 23.12 5.04
C SER A 181 7.58 22.26 5.06
N GLY A 182 6.76 22.32 4.00
CA GLY A 182 5.54 21.50 3.86
C GLY A 182 5.86 20.03 3.76
N VAL A 183 6.81 19.64 2.92
CA VAL A 183 7.29 18.25 2.80
C VAL A 183 7.81 17.72 4.14
N ALA A 184 8.63 18.51 4.85
CA ALA A 184 9.15 18.11 6.16
C ALA A 184 8.04 17.97 7.21
N ALA A 185 7.03 18.84 7.19
CA ALA A 185 5.87 18.75 8.08
C ALA A 185 5.04 17.49 7.82
N LEU A 186 4.73 17.21 6.56
CA LEU A 186 4.00 16.02 6.15
C LEU A 186 4.74 14.73 6.51
N ALA A 187 6.07 14.69 6.31
CA ALA A 187 6.90 13.55 6.70
C ALA A 187 6.89 13.31 8.22
N ARG A 188 6.93 14.38 9.04
CA ARG A 188 6.82 14.27 10.51
C ARG A 188 5.46 13.74 10.94
N GLN A 189 4.38 14.10 10.27
CA GLN A 189 3.05 13.54 10.54
C GLN A 189 3.03 12.03 10.26
N GLY A 190 3.65 11.59 9.15
CA GLY A 190 3.80 10.16 8.86
C GLY A 190 4.59 9.42 9.95
N LEU A 191 5.66 10.02 10.48
CA LEU A 191 6.42 9.46 11.61
C LEU A 191 5.57 9.37 12.88
N ALA A 192 4.77 10.41 13.19
CA ALA A 192 3.87 10.39 14.33
C ALA A 192 2.82 9.27 14.24
N ARG A 193 2.29 8.99 13.03
CA ARG A 193 1.38 7.85 12.81
C ARG A 193 2.07 6.50 13.08
N LEU A 194 3.32 6.33 12.64
CA LEU A 194 4.11 5.12 12.97
C LEU A 194 4.36 4.99 14.46
N ASP A 195 4.65 6.08 15.15
CA ASP A 195 4.86 6.08 16.61
C ASP A 195 3.57 5.73 17.36
N GLY A 196 2.42 6.22 16.91
CA GLY A 196 1.10 5.86 17.45
C GLY A 196 0.78 4.36 17.30
N ALA A 197 1.25 3.73 16.23
CA ALA A 197 1.07 2.29 15.99
C ALA A 197 2.10 1.39 16.73
N ARG A 198 3.13 1.97 17.32
CA ARG A 198 4.31 1.23 17.84
C ARG A 198 3.99 0.20 18.92
N ASN A 199 2.99 0.47 19.76
CA ASN A 199 2.61 -0.39 20.86
C ASN A 199 1.62 -1.50 20.47
N ALA A 200 1.04 -1.41 19.26
CA ALA A 200 0.17 -2.45 18.75
C ALA A 200 1.02 -3.65 18.30
N ARG A 201 0.60 -4.84 18.70
CA ARG A 201 1.25 -6.10 18.31
C ARG A 201 0.70 -6.58 16.97
N LEU A 202 1.00 -5.83 15.91
CA LEU A 202 0.60 -6.21 14.56
C LEU A 202 1.28 -7.53 14.15
N PRO A 203 0.58 -8.42 13.40
CA PRO A 203 1.17 -9.62 12.84
C PRO A 203 2.44 -9.29 12.04
N ARG A 204 3.52 -10.01 12.34
CA ARG A 204 4.85 -9.75 11.76
C ARG A 204 4.84 -9.76 10.24
N GLY A 205 4.15 -10.74 9.63
CA GLY A 205 4.08 -10.85 8.18
C GLY A 205 3.51 -9.60 7.52
N ALA A 206 2.41 -9.04 8.05
CA ALA A 206 1.81 -7.81 7.56
C ALA A 206 2.73 -6.60 7.74
N LEU A 207 3.36 -6.49 8.93
CA LEU A 207 4.18 -5.36 9.30
C LEU A 207 5.42 -5.18 8.41
N LEU A 208 6.01 -6.27 7.89
CA LEU A 208 7.20 -6.22 7.04
C LEU A 208 7.03 -5.35 5.80
N ALA A 209 5.82 -5.20 5.26
CA ALA A 209 5.57 -4.30 4.12
C ALA A 209 5.88 -2.82 4.41
N ALA A 210 5.95 -2.43 5.69
CA ALA A 210 6.26 -1.05 6.11
C ALA A 210 7.73 -0.84 6.51
N TYR A 211 8.64 -1.78 6.23
CA TYR A 211 10.03 -1.72 6.72
C TYR A 211 10.81 -0.48 6.29
N LEU A 212 10.46 0.11 5.15
CA LEU A 212 11.09 1.34 4.65
C LEU A 212 10.38 2.63 5.08
N ALA A 213 9.18 2.54 5.67
CA ALA A 213 8.39 3.73 5.99
C ALA A 213 9.18 4.71 6.89
N ARG A 214 9.69 4.23 8.02
CA ARG A 214 10.43 5.08 8.96
C ARG A 214 11.70 5.69 8.35
N PRO A 215 12.64 4.94 7.77
CA PRO A 215 13.86 5.53 7.22
C PRO A 215 13.59 6.50 6.09
N VAL A 216 12.60 6.26 5.22
CA VAL A 216 12.23 7.18 4.14
C VAL A 216 11.63 8.47 4.71
N LEU A 217 10.67 8.37 5.64
CA LEU A 217 10.06 9.54 6.26
C LEU A 217 11.06 10.38 7.09
N GLN A 218 12.00 9.71 7.79
CA GLN A 218 13.07 10.42 8.48
C GLN A 218 13.97 11.19 7.51
N LEU A 219 14.33 10.58 6.40
CA LEU A 219 15.13 11.22 5.36
C LEU A 219 14.38 12.41 4.76
N ALA A 220 13.09 12.28 4.43
CA ALA A 220 12.27 13.37 3.91
C ALA A 220 12.08 14.51 4.93
N ALA A 221 11.95 14.20 6.22
CA ALA A 221 11.82 15.21 7.27
C ALA A 221 13.12 15.99 7.51
N GLN A 222 14.28 15.34 7.36
CA GLN A 222 15.61 15.94 7.58
C GLN A 222 16.13 16.67 6.33
N ASN A 223 15.87 16.12 5.15
CA ASN A 223 16.36 16.62 3.87
C ASN A 223 15.23 16.66 2.83
N PRO A 224 14.23 17.54 3.00
CA PRO A 224 13.01 17.53 2.17
C PRO A 224 13.29 17.81 0.68
N ALA A 225 14.38 18.50 0.34
CA ALA A 225 14.78 18.74 -1.04
C ALA A 225 15.01 17.46 -1.85
N LEU A 226 15.38 16.34 -1.19
CA LEU A 226 15.58 15.04 -1.85
C LEU A 226 14.29 14.49 -2.48
N VAL A 227 13.12 14.94 -2.01
CA VAL A 227 11.83 14.54 -2.61
C VAL A 227 11.72 15.10 -4.02
N ALA A 228 11.89 16.40 -4.22
CA ALA A 228 11.83 17.03 -5.54
C ALA A 228 12.97 16.57 -6.47
N GLN A 229 14.13 16.21 -5.92
CA GLN A 229 15.28 15.72 -6.67
C GLN A 229 15.15 14.26 -7.12
N GLY A 230 14.15 13.50 -6.60
CA GLY A 230 14.03 12.06 -6.85
C GLY A 230 15.10 11.21 -6.15
N GLU A 231 15.78 11.78 -5.16
CA GLU A 231 16.90 11.16 -4.45
C GLU A 231 16.52 10.64 -3.05
N LEU A 232 15.22 10.46 -2.80
CA LEU A 232 14.72 9.90 -1.54
C LEU A 232 14.96 8.38 -1.49
N VAL A 233 16.24 7.99 -1.46
CA VAL A 233 16.70 6.61 -1.54
C VAL A 233 17.37 6.18 -0.23
N VAL A 234 16.95 5.03 0.29
CA VAL A 234 17.61 4.37 1.43
C VAL A 234 18.67 3.42 0.88
N PRO A 235 19.95 3.52 1.30
CA PRO A 235 21.01 2.64 0.83
C PRO A 235 20.68 1.16 1.06
N GLU A 236 21.08 0.31 0.12
CA GLU A 236 20.73 -1.13 0.10
C GLU A 236 21.11 -1.85 1.41
N PHE A 237 22.29 -1.56 1.95
CA PHE A 237 22.74 -2.11 3.24
C PHE A 237 21.75 -1.78 4.38
N ARG A 238 21.27 -0.53 4.45
CA ARG A 238 20.29 -0.10 5.46
C ARG A 238 18.94 -0.75 5.23
N ARG A 239 18.52 -0.92 3.97
CA ARG A 239 17.27 -1.59 3.60
C ARG A 239 17.27 -3.03 4.10
N ARG A 240 18.31 -3.80 3.78
CA ARG A 240 18.46 -5.21 4.21
C ARG A 240 18.58 -5.34 5.72
N GLY A 241 19.40 -4.52 6.35
CA GLY A 241 19.55 -4.49 7.80
C GLY A 241 18.24 -4.17 8.52
N ARG A 242 17.47 -3.21 8.00
CA ARG A 242 16.16 -2.86 8.55
C ARG A 242 15.15 -3.99 8.42
N LEU A 243 15.07 -4.61 7.24
CA LEU A 243 14.16 -5.74 7.01
C LEU A 243 14.50 -6.91 7.94
N LEU A 244 15.77 -7.27 8.04
CA LEU A 244 16.23 -8.34 8.94
C LEU A 244 15.89 -8.03 10.39
N TRP A 245 16.18 -6.81 10.86
CA TRP A 245 15.87 -6.40 12.21
C TRP A 245 14.35 -6.48 12.50
N GLN A 246 13.53 -6.00 11.58
CA GLN A 246 12.07 -6.04 11.72
C GLN A 246 11.54 -7.48 11.64
N ALA A 247 12.10 -8.31 10.78
CA ALA A 247 11.77 -9.74 10.69
C ALA A 247 12.08 -10.50 11.98
N LEU A 248 13.16 -10.14 12.69
CA LEU A 248 13.55 -10.77 13.94
C LEU A 248 12.75 -10.24 15.15
N THR A 249 12.52 -8.92 15.21
CA THR A 249 11.95 -8.26 16.40
C THR A 249 10.44 -8.04 16.34
N GLY A 250 9.87 -7.96 15.14
CA GLY A 250 8.48 -7.56 14.92
C GLY A 250 8.19 -6.09 15.29
N ARG A 251 9.21 -5.21 15.28
CA ARG A 251 9.08 -3.79 15.66
C ARG A 251 9.34 -2.86 14.47
N PHE A 252 8.70 -1.66 14.51
CA PHE A 252 8.98 -0.59 13.54
C PHE A 252 10.36 0.00 13.70
#